data_d03f20c370e60fc7f5f6d2886e801161
#
_entry.id   d03f20c370e60fc7f5f6d2886e801161
#
_cell.length_a   1.000
_cell.length_b   1.000
_cell.length_c   1.000
_cell.angle_alpha   90.00
_cell.angle_beta   90.00
_cell.angle_gamma   90.00
#
_symmetry.space_group_name_H-M   'P 1'
#
loop_
_entity.id
_entity.type
_entity.pdbx_description
1 polymer ?
#
loop_
_entity_poly.entity_id
_entity_poly.type
_entity_poly.pdbx_seq_one_letter_code
_entity_poly.pdbx_strand_id
1 'polypeptide(L)'
;MVLLGLYTSNMTYSASFLDVEPEDLQFAMSVTYGTFLATLLVENRIFRYFPTRNYFIAIYALAALTFIASAYMHDFVLFLLLRAVEGVLMALPWVPLRILLLTRFKSRNATIIVFSFTYGMLLMASPFIMNIAVWLLENYDWNYMAYGSAFFQLLCVALVLLIFNGHRFHRKTPLFQIDWASLVLVHAAILCGAFVLVYGEKKYWFESPLIVAGCVGAAVTSALFILRQLFVKRPCFDFTVFKYANLRTGLLLFIVFYISRATLNLCHQTMTKVWNWEPVRIAHIQYLNVAGNAIGILIAAACMSRSVATRYIFMLGFSILAIHHLWFTFLLVPDVSLADIAVPYLLQGVGVGVIFVPLVLFTVSSTPSHLAPFSGTVGVTGRFWGNTLGFCLIQNALVVLQQKHYNKLQLILTPENAETQHWLAGSTAGFVAKGFSEDQATGLAFRQLSQRLATQTTLLAEMEIFTFVGYALLAAVVLLMLNGHLRQTFDILRNRIWGT
;
A
#
# COMPACT_ATOMS: atom_id res chain seq x y z
N MET A 1 2.94 -12.12 -1.88
CA MET A 1 2.71 -10.88 -1.12
C MET A 1 3.94 -9.98 -1.13
N VAL A 2 5.14 -10.51 -0.86
CA VAL A 2 6.38 -9.75 -0.87
C VAL A 2 6.59 -9.04 -2.22
N LEU A 3 6.25 -9.69 -3.34
CA LEU A 3 6.43 -9.18 -4.69
C LEU A 3 5.29 -8.27 -5.21
N LEU A 4 4.26 -8.00 -4.40
CA LEU A 4 3.10 -7.19 -4.82
C LEU A 4 3.51 -5.79 -5.29
N GLY A 5 4.45 -5.16 -4.59
CA GLY A 5 4.93 -3.81 -4.88
C GLY A 5 6.19 -3.75 -5.76
N LEU A 6 6.61 -4.86 -6.38
CA LEU A 6 7.88 -4.92 -7.11
C LEU A 6 8.03 -3.79 -8.15
N TYR A 7 7.02 -3.61 -8.99
CA TYR A 7 7.05 -2.63 -10.07
C TYR A 7 6.76 -1.21 -9.62
N THR A 8 5.89 -1.05 -8.62
CA THR A 8 5.57 0.28 -8.04
C THR A 8 6.67 0.83 -7.14
N SER A 9 7.49 -0.04 -6.53
CA SER A 9 8.66 0.39 -5.76
C SER A 9 9.76 0.98 -6.64
N ASN A 10 9.77 0.65 -7.95
CA ASN A 10 10.72 1.14 -8.95
C ASN A 10 9.95 1.75 -10.13
N MET A 11 9.05 2.68 -9.82
CA MET A 11 8.07 3.21 -10.75
C MET A 11 8.70 3.83 -12.00
N THR A 12 9.77 4.62 -11.84
CA THR A 12 10.45 5.29 -12.97
C THR A 12 10.99 4.30 -13.99
N TYR A 13 11.70 3.27 -13.54
CA TYR A 13 12.26 2.23 -14.42
C TYR A 13 11.17 1.40 -15.08
N SER A 14 10.15 1.00 -14.31
CA SER A 14 9.05 0.19 -14.81
C SER A 14 8.18 0.97 -15.81
N ALA A 15 7.95 2.26 -15.56
CA ALA A 15 7.21 3.13 -16.47
C ALA A 15 7.97 3.33 -17.79
N SER A 16 9.29 3.55 -17.72
CA SER A 16 10.13 3.70 -18.92
C SER A 16 10.20 2.42 -19.75
N PHE A 17 10.30 1.24 -19.11
CA PHE A 17 10.37 -0.03 -19.84
C PHE A 17 9.06 -0.39 -20.54
N LEU A 18 7.93 -0.13 -19.90
CA LEU A 18 6.59 -0.44 -20.44
C LEU A 18 6.02 0.68 -21.29
N ASP A 19 6.70 1.82 -21.39
CA ASP A 19 6.22 3.06 -22.05
C ASP A 19 4.84 3.48 -21.54
N VAL A 20 4.70 3.54 -20.21
CA VAL A 20 3.45 3.86 -19.53
C VAL A 20 3.65 4.93 -18.46
N GLU A 21 2.56 5.48 -17.97
CA GLU A 21 2.59 6.48 -16.92
C GLU A 21 2.57 5.86 -15.51
N PRO A 22 2.98 6.62 -14.48
CA PRO A 22 2.97 6.16 -13.09
C PRO A 22 1.60 5.67 -12.60
N GLU A 23 0.51 6.28 -13.08
CA GLU A 23 -0.87 5.91 -12.76
C GLU A 23 -1.21 4.53 -13.30
N ASP A 24 -0.69 4.18 -14.47
CA ASP A 24 -0.90 2.85 -15.07
C ASP A 24 -0.26 1.75 -14.20
N LEU A 25 0.93 1.99 -13.66
CA LEU A 25 1.56 1.08 -12.72
C LEU A 25 0.81 0.97 -11.39
N GLN A 26 0.27 2.10 -10.90
CA GLN A 26 -0.58 2.10 -9.72
C GLN A 26 -1.88 1.33 -9.97
N PHE A 27 -2.45 1.43 -11.16
CA PHE A 27 -3.60 0.63 -11.56
C PHE A 27 -3.23 -0.86 -11.68
N ALA A 28 -2.08 -1.20 -12.25
CA ALA A 28 -1.59 -2.58 -12.31
C ALA A 28 -1.42 -3.20 -10.92
N MET A 29 -0.92 -2.43 -9.94
CA MET A 29 -0.90 -2.84 -8.54
C MET A 29 -2.32 -3.05 -7.99
N SER A 30 -3.25 -2.15 -8.31
CA SER A 30 -4.64 -2.26 -7.89
C SER A 30 -5.34 -3.47 -8.50
N VAL A 31 -5.02 -3.84 -9.76
CA VAL A 31 -5.49 -5.07 -10.41
C VAL A 31 -4.98 -6.30 -9.66
N THR A 32 -3.67 -6.36 -9.36
CA THR A 32 -3.08 -7.48 -8.61
C THR A 32 -3.71 -7.63 -7.24
N TYR A 33 -3.86 -6.53 -6.49
CA TYR A 33 -4.43 -6.57 -5.15
C TYR A 33 -5.95 -6.80 -5.16
N GLY A 34 -6.67 -6.29 -6.16
CA GLY A 34 -8.10 -6.51 -6.34
C GLY A 34 -8.42 -7.98 -6.62
N THR A 35 -7.69 -8.61 -7.55
CA THR A 35 -7.85 -10.05 -7.85
C THR A 35 -7.44 -10.92 -6.68
N PHE A 36 -6.41 -10.53 -5.92
CA PHE A 36 -6.06 -11.13 -4.64
C PHE A 36 -7.24 -11.13 -3.67
N LEU A 37 -7.90 -9.98 -3.47
CA LEU A 37 -9.05 -9.84 -2.57
C LEU A 37 -10.21 -10.76 -2.95
N ALA A 38 -10.59 -10.72 -4.21
CA ALA A 38 -11.72 -11.51 -4.68
C ALA A 38 -11.44 -13.02 -4.55
N THR A 39 -10.19 -13.45 -4.78
CA THR A 39 -9.78 -14.85 -4.62
C THR A 39 -9.84 -15.32 -3.17
N LEU A 40 -9.63 -14.44 -2.17
CA LEU A 40 -9.75 -14.81 -0.76
C LEU A 40 -11.15 -15.32 -0.37
N LEU A 41 -12.19 -14.97 -1.12
CA LEU A 41 -13.56 -15.49 -0.87
C LEU A 41 -13.68 -17.00 -1.12
N VAL A 42 -12.86 -17.55 -2.01
CA VAL A 42 -12.93 -18.95 -2.46
C VAL A 42 -11.70 -19.78 -2.10
N GLU A 43 -10.62 -19.14 -1.67
CA GLU A 43 -9.32 -19.73 -1.40
C GLU A 43 -9.40 -20.96 -0.50
N ASN A 44 -10.12 -20.89 0.63
CA ASN A 44 -10.24 -21.98 1.58
C ASN A 44 -10.88 -23.26 0.96
N ARG A 45 -11.81 -23.11 0.01
CA ARG A 45 -12.40 -24.26 -0.71
C ARG A 45 -11.41 -24.90 -1.67
N ILE A 46 -10.64 -24.08 -2.38
CA ILE A 46 -9.60 -24.55 -3.31
C ILE A 46 -8.51 -25.29 -2.54
N PHE A 47 -8.04 -24.74 -1.42
CA PHE A 47 -7.02 -25.38 -0.57
C PHE A 47 -7.49 -26.75 -0.04
N ARG A 48 -8.73 -26.87 0.42
CA ARG A 48 -9.28 -28.14 0.93
C ARG A 48 -9.50 -29.19 -0.14
N TYR A 49 -9.57 -28.82 -1.42
CA TYR A 49 -9.77 -29.76 -2.51
C TYR A 49 -8.50 -30.53 -2.87
N PHE A 50 -7.34 -29.85 -2.93
CA PHE A 50 -6.08 -30.42 -3.35
C PHE A 50 -5.26 -30.99 -2.18
N PRO A 51 -4.37 -31.99 -2.40
CA PRO A 51 -3.32 -32.35 -1.45
C PRO A 51 -2.40 -31.16 -1.18
N THR A 52 -2.03 -30.94 0.09
CA THR A 52 -1.30 -29.72 0.54
C THR A 52 -0.01 -29.49 -0.25
N ARG A 53 0.80 -30.53 -0.45
CA ARG A 53 2.06 -30.44 -1.20
C ARG A 53 1.83 -30.02 -2.65
N ASN A 54 0.91 -30.72 -3.36
CA ASN A 54 0.64 -30.45 -4.78
C ASN A 54 0.03 -29.06 -4.97
N TYR A 55 -0.79 -28.60 -4.02
CA TYR A 55 -1.37 -27.26 -4.01
C TYR A 55 -0.30 -26.18 -4.03
N PHE A 56 0.65 -26.21 -3.10
CA PHE A 56 1.70 -25.22 -3.02
C PHE A 56 2.69 -25.32 -4.19
N ILE A 57 3.05 -26.54 -4.65
CA ILE A 57 3.92 -26.70 -5.82
C ILE A 57 3.29 -26.07 -7.05
N ALA A 58 2.00 -26.37 -7.33
CA ALA A 58 1.31 -25.83 -8.49
C ALA A 58 1.25 -24.30 -8.46
N ILE A 59 0.93 -23.70 -7.32
CA ILE A 59 0.85 -22.25 -7.17
C ILE A 59 2.20 -21.59 -7.41
N TYR A 60 3.25 -22.04 -6.75
CA TYR A 60 4.57 -21.41 -6.87
C TYR A 60 5.20 -21.66 -8.23
N ALA A 61 4.98 -22.83 -8.85
CA ALA A 61 5.44 -23.11 -10.21
C ALA A 61 4.70 -22.20 -11.24
N LEU A 62 3.38 -22.07 -11.14
CA LEU A 62 2.62 -21.16 -12.00
C LEU A 62 3.04 -19.70 -11.77
N ALA A 63 3.28 -19.29 -10.51
CA ALA A 63 3.78 -17.96 -10.22
C ALA A 63 5.17 -17.69 -10.83
N ALA A 64 6.07 -18.68 -10.81
CA ALA A 64 7.35 -18.56 -11.50
C ALA A 64 7.18 -18.37 -13.02
N LEU A 65 6.27 -19.12 -13.63
CA LEU A 65 5.97 -18.99 -15.07
C LEU A 65 5.38 -17.62 -15.41
N THR A 66 4.48 -17.08 -14.57
CA THR A 66 3.91 -15.75 -14.81
C THR A 66 4.96 -14.64 -14.69
N PHE A 67 5.91 -14.73 -13.74
CA PHE A 67 7.04 -13.79 -13.68
C PHE A 67 7.96 -13.89 -14.88
N ILE A 68 8.29 -15.10 -15.34
CA ILE A 68 9.09 -15.29 -16.56
C ILE A 68 8.34 -14.68 -17.76
N ALA A 69 7.05 -14.93 -17.90
CA ALA A 69 6.25 -14.36 -18.97
C ALA A 69 6.24 -12.81 -18.91
N SER A 70 6.15 -12.21 -17.71
CA SER A 70 6.15 -10.76 -17.55
C SER A 70 7.47 -10.10 -17.95
N ALA A 71 8.60 -10.84 -17.94
CA ALA A 71 9.89 -10.34 -18.40
C ALA A 71 9.92 -9.98 -19.90
N TYR A 72 9.08 -10.62 -20.68
CA TYR A 72 9.04 -10.45 -22.15
C TYR A 72 7.85 -9.61 -22.63
N MET A 73 7.00 -9.12 -21.71
CA MET A 73 5.80 -8.37 -22.06
C MET A 73 6.11 -6.87 -22.16
N HIS A 74 5.91 -6.31 -23.37
CA HIS A 74 5.97 -4.87 -23.60
C HIS A 74 4.56 -4.26 -23.75
N ASP A 75 3.56 -5.09 -24.08
CA ASP A 75 2.16 -4.64 -24.16
C ASP A 75 1.55 -4.52 -22.76
N PHE A 76 1.03 -3.33 -22.44
CA PHE A 76 0.49 -3.04 -21.12
C PHE A 76 -0.77 -3.85 -20.78
N VAL A 77 -1.62 -4.16 -21.78
CA VAL A 77 -2.86 -4.93 -21.54
C VAL A 77 -2.51 -6.38 -21.16
N LEU A 78 -1.55 -6.98 -21.88
CA LEU A 78 -1.04 -8.32 -21.54
C LEU A 78 -0.36 -8.32 -20.18
N PHE A 79 0.41 -7.26 -19.85
CA PHE A 79 0.99 -7.08 -18.53
C PHE A 79 -0.09 -7.02 -17.44
N LEU A 80 -1.20 -6.28 -17.64
CA LEU A 80 -2.32 -6.25 -16.69
C LEU A 80 -2.97 -7.63 -16.49
N LEU A 81 -3.11 -8.42 -17.54
CA LEU A 81 -3.62 -9.79 -17.42
C LEU A 81 -2.71 -10.68 -16.58
N LEU A 82 -1.39 -10.59 -16.77
CA LEU A 82 -0.42 -11.29 -15.92
C LEU A 82 -0.50 -10.81 -14.46
N ARG A 83 -0.66 -9.51 -14.24
CA ARG A 83 -0.88 -8.94 -12.90
C ARG A 83 -2.14 -9.50 -12.23
N ALA A 84 -3.22 -9.67 -12.98
CA ALA A 84 -4.44 -10.29 -12.47
C ALA A 84 -4.20 -11.76 -12.05
N VAL A 85 -3.52 -12.54 -12.89
CA VAL A 85 -3.16 -13.93 -12.57
C VAL A 85 -2.26 -14.01 -11.34
N GLU A 86 -1.27 -13.15 -11.22
CA GLU A 86 -0.41 -13.07 -10.04
C GLU A 86 -1.18 -12.77 -8.76
N GLY A 87 -2.17 -11.87 -8.81
CA GLY A 87 -3.03 -11.59 -7.67
C GLY A 87 -3.77 -12.84 -7.18
N VAL A 88 -4.30 -13.65 -8.11
CA VAL A 88 -4.89 -14.95 -7.78
C VAL A 88 -3.88 -15.89 -7.13
N LEU A 89 -2.70 -16.06 -7.75
CA LEU A 89 -1.67 -16.96 -7.26
C LEU A 89 -1.10 -16.53 -5.89
N MET A 90 -1.05 -15.23 -5.62
CA MET A 90 -0.62 -14.68 -4.32
C MET A 90 -1.67 -14.90 -3.21
N ALA A 91 -2.96 -14.90 -3.55
CA ALA A 91 -4.04 -15.10 -2.58
C ALA A 91 -4.08 -16.53 -2.05
N LEU A 92 -3.91 -17.49 -2.94
CA LEU A 92 -4.08 -18.91 -2.64
C LEU A 92 -3.22 -19.43 -1.46
N PRO A 93 -1.93 -19.11 -1.29
CA PRO A 93 -1.14 -19.57 -0.16
C PRO A 93 -1.31 -18.75 1.12
N TRP A 94 -1.94 -17.57 1.07
CA TRP A 94 -1.94 -16.58 2.14
C TRP A 94 -2.56 -17.06 3.45
N VAL A 95 -3.79 -17.54 3.42
CA VAL A 95 -4.49 -18.03 4.62
C VAL A 95 -3.98 -19.43 5.02
N PRO A 96 -3.80 -20.41 4.09
CA PRO A 96 -3.29 -21.72 4.42
C PRO A 96 -1.94 -21.70 5.15
N LEU A 97 -0.97 -20.94 4.68
CA LEU A 97 0.34 -20.86 5.34
C LEU A 97 0.21 -20.34 6.78
N ARG A 98 -0.62 -19.32 7.01
CA ARG A 98 -0.87 -18.79 8.35
C ARG A 98 -1.53 -19.80 9.27
N ILE A 99 -2.51 -20.55 8.77
CA ILE A 99 -3.16 -21.64 9.53
C ILE A 99 -2.14 -22.72 9.89
N LEU A 100 -1.31 -23.14 8.94
CA LEU A 100 -0.27 -24.15 9.17
C LEU A 100 0.75 -23.67 10.22
N LEU A 101 1.14 -22.41 10.18
CA LEU A 101 2.01 -21.82 11.20
C LEU A 101 1.33 -21.83 12.58
N LEU A 102 0.06 -21.40 12.68
CA LEU A 102 -0.68 -21.40 13.95
C LEU A 102 -0.77 -22.78 14.57
N THR A 103 -0.92 -23.85 13.78
CA THR A 103 -0.99 -25.24 14.29
C THR A 103 0.35 -25.75 14.85
N ARG A 104 1.48 -25.13 14.48
CA ARG A 104 2.80 -25.52 14.94
C ARG A 104 3.24 -24.81 16.24
N PHE A 105 2.68 -23.65 16.52
CA PHE A 105 3.01 -22.89 17.73
C PHE A 105 2.10 -23.31 18.90
N LYS A 106 2.68 -23.89 19.95
CA LYS A 106 1.96 -24.33 21.17
C LYS A 106 1.94 -23.26 22.29
N SER A 107 2.41 -22.05 22.01
CA SER A 107 2.46 -20.96 23.00
C SER A 107 1.11 -20.31 23.23
N ARG A 108 0.82 -19.86 24.45
CA ARG A 108 -0.34 -18.99 24.77
C ARG A 108 -0.43 -17.75 23.90
N ASN A 109 0.72 -17.25 23.42
CA ASN A 109 0.81 -16.08 22.55
C ASN A 109 0.94 -16.45 21.06
N ALA A 110 0.64 -17.70 20.65
CA ALA A 110 0.82 -18.17 19.27
C ALA A 110 0.22 -17.24 18.23
N THR A 111 -1.01 -16.75 18.44
CA THR A 111 -1.69 -15.82 17.53
C THR A 111 -0.91 -14.51 17.39
N ILE A 112 -0.47 -13.91 18.51
CA ILE A 112 0.29 -12.66 18.49
C ILE A 112 1.60 -12.87 17.73
N ILE A 113 2.32 -13.96 18.00
CA ILE A 113 3.62 -14.27 17.37
C ILE A 113 3.42 -14.47 15.85
N VAL A 114 2.48 -15.33 15.44
CA VAL A 114 2.26 -15.65 14.02
C VAL A 114 1.76 -14.43 13.24
N PHE A 115 0.86 -13.64 13.81
CA PHE A 115 0.38 -12.42 13.16
C PHE A 115 1.48 -11.34 13.10
N SER A 116 2.25 -11.15 14.16
CA SER A 116 3.38 -10.21 14.16
C SER A 116 4.42 -10.60 13.12
N PHE A 117 4.74 -11.90 13.00
CA PHE A 117 5.66 -12.39 11.99
C PHE A 117 5.11 -12.21 10.57
N THR A 118 3.91 -12.71 10.28
CA THR A 118 3.35 -12.68 8.91
C THR A 118 3.05 -11.27 8.42
N TYR A 119 2.49 -10.42 9.27
CA TYR A 119 2.20 -9.03 8.90
C TYR A 119 3.42 -8.12 9.03
N GLY A 120 4.36 -8.45 9.90
CA GLY A 120 5.65 -7.78 9.96
C GLY A 120 6.45 -7.98 8.67
N MET A 121 6.54 -9.22 8.17
CA MET A 121 7.15 -9.51 6.87
C MET A 121 6.44 -8.79 5.72
N LEU A 122 5.11 -8.65 5.79
CA LEU A 122 4.36 -7.90 4.78
C LEU A 122 4.72 -6.40 4.78
N LEU A 123 4.85 -5.77 5.94
CA LEU A 123 5.22 -4.36 6.07
C LEU A 123 6.64 -4.06 5.60
N MET A 124 7.57 -4.95 5.95
CA MET A 124 8.99 -4.80 5.61
C MET A 124 9.32 -5.24 4.17
N ALA A 125 8.40 -5.97 3.51
CA ALA A 125 8.64 -6.54 2.20
C ALA A 125 8.91 -5.50 1.12
N SER A 126 8.08 -4.47 1.00
CA SER A 126 8.22 -3.45 -0.06
C SER A 126 9.54 -2.68 0.02
N PRO A 127 9.93 -2.10 1.17
CA PRO A 127 11.25 -1.47 1.31
C PRO A 127 12.43 -2.41 1.05
N PHE A 128 12.32 -3.67 1.49
CA PHE A 128 13.38 -4.65 1.27
C PHE A 128 13.53 -5.02 -0.21
N ILE A 129 12.40 -5.24 -0.89
CA ILE A 129 12.40 -5.55 -2.33
C ILE A 129 12.88 -4.36 -3.15
N MET A 130 12.54 -3.13 -2.76
CA MET A 130 13.03 -1.94 -3.44
C MET A 130 14.57 -1.92 -3.49
N ASN A 131 15.25 -2.25 -2.39
CA ASN A 131 16.71 -2.31 -2.38
C ASN A 131 17.27 -3.38 -3.33
N ILE A 132 16.68 -4.59 -3.34
CA ILE A 132 17.09 -5.66 -4.26
C ILE A 132 16.83 -5.24 -5.71
N ALA A 133 15.66 -4.67 -5.99
CA ALA A 133 15.27 -4.30 -7.34
C ALA A 133 16.13 -3.16 -7.89
N VAL A 134 16.42 -2.12 -7.10
CA VAL A 134 17.33 -1.05 -7.50
C VAL A 134 18.72 -1.59 -7.79
N TRP A 135 19.26 -2.47 -6.93
CA TRP A 135 20.55 -3.11 -7.16
C TRP A 135 20.56 -3.94 -8.47
N LEU A 136 19.47 -4.68 -8.75
CA LEU A 136 19.34 -5.43 -10.00
C LEU A 136 19.30 -4.50 -11.22
N LEU A 137 18.55 -3.39 -11.13
CA LEU A 137 18.40 -2.43 -12.22
C LEU A 137 19.67 -1.63 -12.52
N GLU A 138 20.53 -1.42 -11.53
CA GLU A 138 21.82 -0.73 -11.74
C GLU A 138 22.89 -1.62 -12.34
N ASN A 139 22.83 -2.93 -12.06
CA ASN A 139 23.87 -3.86 -12.53
C ASN A 139 23.42 -4.71 -13.72
N TYR A 140 22.10 -4.77 -13.99
CA TYR A 140 21.49 -5.64 -15.01
C TYR A 140 20.27 -4.95 -15.63
N ASP A 141 19.67 -5.60 -16.63
CA ASP A 141 18.46 -5.13 -17.29
C ASP A 141 17.19 -5.32 -16.45
N TRP A 142 16.13 -4.60 -16.81
CA TRP A 142 14.81 -4.67 -16.15
C TRP A 142 14.25 -6.10 -16.02
N ASN A 143 14.50 -6.95 -16.99
CA ASN A 143 14.05 -8.34 -17.01
C ASN A 143 14.56 -9.16 -15.81
N TYR A 144 15.71 -8.79 -15.24
CA TYR A 144 16.27 -9.49 -14.08
C TYR A 144 15.42 -9.35 -12.82
N MET A 145 14.56 -8.33 -12.69
CA MET A 145 13.57 -8.26 -11.61
C MET A 145 12.58 -9.42 -11.70
N ALA A 146 12.10 -9.72 -12.90
CA ALA A 146 11.18 -10.82 -13.14
C ALA A 146 11.87 -12.18 -12.95
N TYR A 147 13.10 -12.35 -13.46
CA TYR A 147 13.88 -13.57 -13.25
C TYR A 147 14.22 -13.81 -11.78
N GLY A 148 14.61 -12.78 -11.02
CA GLY A 148 14.85 -12.88 -9.59
C GLY A 148 13.59 -13.29 -8.83
N SER A 149 12.43 -12.74 -9.23
CA SER A 149 11.13 -13.12 -8.68
C SER A 149 10.76 -14.56 -8.99
N ALA A 150 10.97 -15.01 -10.22
CA ALA A 150 10.76 -16.41 -10.64
C ALA A 150 11.67 -17.37 -9.87
N PHE A 151 12.96 -17.03 -9.73
CA PHE A 151 13.90 -17.80 -8.93
C PHE A 151 13.45 -17.96 -7.48
N PHE A 152 12.96 -16.88 -6.86
CA PHE A 152 12.41 -16.93 -5.51
C PHE A 152 11.19 -17.87 -5.41
N GLN A 153 10.31 -17.88 -6.41
CA GLN A 153 9.19 -18.83 -6.46
C GLN A 153 9.65 -20.28 -6.62
N LEU A 154 10.66 -20.54 -7.45
CA LEU A 154 11.25 -21.88 -7.59
C LEU A 154 11.92 -22.35 -6.30
N LEU A 155 12.58 -21.44 -5.56
CA LEU A 155 13.09 -21.74 -4.22
C LEU A 155 11.96 -22.14 -3.27
N CYS A 156 10.80 -21.46 -3.33
CA CYS A 156 9.63 -21.86 -2.56
C CYS A 156 9.13 -23.25 -2.96
N VAL A 157 9.15 -23.62 -4.24
CA VAL A 157 8.84 -25.01 -4.71
C VAL A 157 9.79 -26.01 -4.06
N ALA A 158 11.09 -25.74 -4.09
CA ALA A 158 12.10 -26.61 -3.48
C ALA A 158 11.86 -26.80 -1.98
N LEU A 159 11.59 -25.71 -1.25
CA LEU A 159 11.26 -25.77 0.17
C LEU A 159 9.97 -26.57 0.45
N VAL A 160 8.94 -26.42 -0.38
CA VAL A 160 7.69 -27.19 -0.26
C VAL A 160 7.96 -28.69 -0.47
N LEU A 161 8.81 -29.06 -1.43
CA LEU A 161 9.21 -30.43 -1.67
C LEU A 161 9.92 -31.07 -0.46
N LEU A 162 10.71 -30.28 0.27
CA LEU A 162 11.43 -30.72 1.46
C LEU A 162 10.55 -30.79 2.72
N ILE A 163 9.63 -29.84 2.90
CA ILE A 163 8.88 -29.68 4.16
C ILE A 163 7.56 -30.45 4.15
N PHE A 164 6.85 -30.49 3.02
CA PHE A 164 5.49 -31.03 2.96
C PHE A 164 5.42 -32.47 2.42
N ASN A 165 4.67 -33.30 3.15
CA ASN A 165 4.29 -34.64 2.70
C ASN A 165 3.05 -34.58 1.80
N GLY A 166 2.74 -35.64 1.05
CA GLY A 166 1.61 -35.73 0.13
C GLY A 166 0.22 -35.78 0.79
N HIS A 167 0.14 -35.69 2.14
CA HIS A 167 -1.11 -35.76 2.86
C HIS A 167 -1.93 -34.48 2.76
N ARG A 168 -3.28 -34.65 2.84
CA ARG A 168 -4.21 -33.51 2.94
C ARG A 168 -4.32 -33.06 4.38
N PHE A 169 -4.27 -31.74 4.58
CA PHE A 169 -4.44 -31.14 5.90
C PHE A 169 -5.90 -31.13 6.37
N HIS A 170 -6.84 -31.07 5.42
CA HIS A 170 -8.28 -31.03 5.69
C HIS A 170 -9.07 -32.06 4.90
N ARG A 171 -10.33 -32.30 5.31
CA ARG A 171 -11.28 -33.12 4.58
C ARG A 171 -11.60 -32.48 3.22
N LYS A 172 -11.65 -33.28 2.15
CA LYS A 172 -11.90 -32.80 0.78
C LYS A 172 -13.27 -32.12 0.69
N THR A 173 -13.32 -30.91 0.17
CA THR A 173 -14.54 -30.17 -0.14
C THR A 173 -14.72 -30.04 -1.65
N PRO A 174 -15.95 -30.24 -2.19
CA PRO A 174 -16.19 -30.18 -3.63
C PRO A 174 -16.11 -28.75 -4.17
N LEU A 175 -15.52 -28.57 -5.36
CA LEU A 175 -15.36 -27.26 -6.02
C LEU A 175 -16.64 -26.76 -6.72
N PHE A 176 -17.57 -27.64 -7.09
CA PHE A 176 -18.82 -27.25 -7.75
C PHE A 176 -19.71 -26.34 -6.91
N GLN A 177 -19.42 -26.20 -5.62
CA GLN A 177 -20.14 -25.31 -4.69
C GLN A 177 -19.63 -23.87 -4.71
N ILE A 178 -18.64 -23.53 -5.54
CA ILE A 178 -18.13 -22.16 -5.67
C ILE A 178 -19.13 -21.36 -6.52
N ASP A 179 -19.53 -20.20 -6.00
CA ASP A 179 -20.36 -19.25 -6.73
C ASP A 179 -19.49 -18.37 -7.64
N TRP A 180 -19.21 -18.87 -8.85
CA TRP A 180 -18.38 -18.19 -9.82
C TRP A 180 -18.96 -16.84 -10.27
N ALA A 181 -20.29 -16.70 -10.34
CA ALA A 181 -20.92 -15.46 -10.74
C ALA A 181 -20.68 -14.34 -9.71
N SER A 182 -20.76 -14.66 -8.41
CA SER A 182 -20.40 -13.73 -7.34
C SER A 182 -18.92 -13.34 -7.40
N LEU A 183 -18.05 -14.27 -7.76
CA LEU A 183 -16.62 -14.00 -7.92
C LEU A 183 -16.37 -13.00 -9.04
N VAL A 184 -16.99 -13.18 -10.21
CA VAL A 184 -16.88 -12.25 -11.33
C VAL A 184 -17.41 -10.86 -10.96
N LEU A 185 -18.57 -10.78 -10.30
CA LEU A 185 -19.18 -9.52 -9.89
C LEU A 185 -18.28 -8.74 -8.92
N VAL A 186 -17.69 -9.41 -7.93
CA VAL A 186 -16.81 -8.74 -6.98
C VAL A 186 -15.50 -8.29 -7.62
N HIS A 187 -14.94 -9.08 -8.56
CA HIS A 187 -13.77 -8.63 -9.35
C HIS A 187 -14.09 -7.38 -10.14
N ALA A 188 -15.19 -7.38 -10.90
CA ALA A 188 -15.61 -6.23 -11.68
C ALA A 188 -15.84 -4.99 -10.80
N ALA A 189 -16.50 -5.14 -9.65
CA ALA A 189 -16.76 -4.05 -8.71
C ALA A 189 -15.45 -3.43 -8.18
N ILE A 190 -14.49 -4.27 -7.80
CA ILE A 190 -13.20 -3.83 -7.26
C ILE A 190 -12.38 -3.14 -8.36
N LEU A 191 -12.31 -3.71 -9.57
CA LEU A 191 -11.51 -3.16 -10.65
C LEU A 191 -12.08 -1.85 -11.19
N CYS A 192 -13.42 -1.76 -11.37
CA CYS A 192 -14.07 -0.50 -11.76
C CYS A 192 -13.86 0.59 -10.71
N GLY A 193 -14.02 0.27 -9.43
CA GLY A 193 -13.80 1.24 -8.35
C GLY A 193 -12.33 1.68 -8.24
N ALA A 194 -11.38 0.77 -8.40
CA ALA A 194 -9.96 1.09 -8.43
C ALA A 194 -9.60 1.97 -9.63
N PHE A 195 -10.16 1.67 -10.82
CA PHE A 195 -9.99 2.49 -12.02
C PHE A 195 -10.43 3.94 -11.80
N VAL A 196 -11.62 4.13 -11.24
CA VAL A 196 -12.14 5.47 -10.93
C VAL A 196 -11.22 6.24 -9.97
N LEU A 197 -10.74 5.59 -8.90
CA LEU A 197 -9.92 6.27 -7.89
C LEU A 197 -8.49 6.56 -8.38
N VAL A 198 -7.93 5.71 -9.25
CA VAL A 198 -6.56 5.89 -9.76
C VAL A 198 -6.52 6.92 -10.89
N TYR A 199 -7.47 6.86 -11.83
CA TYR A 199 -7.47 7.74 -13.01
C TYR A 199 -8.38 8.96 -12.89
N GLY A 200 -9.16 9.08 -11.80
CA GLY A 200 -10.16 10.13 -11.65
C GLY A 200 -9.59 11.53 -11.83
N GLU A 201 -8.52 11.85 -11.13
CA GLU A 201 -7.86 13.16 -11.21
C GLU A 201 -7.35 13.43 -12.63
N LYS A 202 -6.57 12.52 -13.19
CA LYS A 202 -5.96 12.65 -14.51
C LYS A 202 -6.98 12.80 -15.66
N LYS A 203 -8.16 12.19 -15.50
CA LYS A 203 -9.24 12.24 -16.49
C LYS A 203 -10.33 13.26 -16.13
N TYR A 204 -10.03 14.22 -15.27
CA TYR A 204 -10.96 15.30 -14.84
C TYR A 204 -12.28 14.77 -14.25
N TRP A 205 -12.23 13.66 -13.53
CA TRP A 205 -13.36 13.08 -12.80
C TRP A 205 -14.59 12.87 -13.70
N PHE A 206 -15.73 13.46 -13.33
CA PHE A 206 -17.01 13.26 -13.99
C PHE A 206 -17.13 13.94 -15.37
N GLU A 207 -16.15 14.70 -15.83
CA GLU A 207 -16.07 15.22 -17.18
C GLU A 207 -15.72 14.10 -18.20
N SER A 208 -15.07 13.03 -17.74
CA SER A 208 -14.71 11.89 -18.57
C SER A 208 -15.82 10.84 -18.62
N PRO A 209 -16.33 10.48 -19.80
CA PRO A 209 -17.30 9.40 -19.95
C PRO A 209 -16.80 8.05 -19.42
N LEU A 210 -15.48 7.79 -19.49
CA LEU A 210 -14.87 6.56 -18.99
C LEU A 210 -14.93 6.47 -17.46
N ILE A 211 -14.72 7.58 -16.76
CA ILE A 211 -14.84 7.62 -15.30
C ILE A 211 -16.29 7.44 -14.88
N VAL A 212 -17.22 8.10 -15.57
CA VAL A 212 -18.67 7.93 -15.33
C VAL A 212 -19.07 6.47 -15.55
N ALA A 213 -18.64 5.85 -16.67
CA ALA A 213 -18.90 4.42 -16.92
C ALA A 213 -18.28 3.52 -15.85
N GLY A 214 -17.08 3.83 -15.38
CA GLY A 214 -16.43 3.15 -14.24
C GLY A 214 -17.23 3.26 -12.95
N CYS A 215 -17.75 4.45 -12.61
CA CYS A 215 -18.61 4.66 -11.44
C CYS A 215 -19.90 3.85 -11.53
N VAL A 216 -20.58 3.90 -12.67
CA VAL A 216 -21.81 3.14 -12.93
C VAL A 216 -21.51 1.63 -12.86
N GLY A 217 -20.43 1.19 -13.51
CA GLY A 217 -19.97 -0.21 -13.47
C GLY A 217 -19.70 -0.68 -12.05
N ALA A 218 -18.97 0.10 -11.25
CA ALA A 218 -18.69 -0.23 -9.85
C ALA A 218 -19.99 -0.29 -9.02
N ALA A 219 -20.91 0.66 -9.20
CA ALA A 219 -22.17 0.69 -8.47
C ALA A 219 -23.07 -0.49 -8.84
N VAL A 220 -23.26 -0.77 -10.12
CA VAL A 220 -24.12 -1.85 -10.62
C VAL A 220 -23.57 -3.21 -10.21
N THR A 221 -22.28 -3.48 -10.43
CA THR A 221 -21.66 -4.77 -10.08
C THR A 221 -21.62 -5.00 -8.58
N SER A 222 -21.40 -3.95 -7.76
CA SER A 222 -21.50 -4.03 -6.29
C SER A 222 -22.94 -4.33 -5.84
N ALA A 223 -23.93 -3.64 -6.40
CA ALA A 223 -25.33 -3.87 -6.08
C ALA A 223 -25.76 -5.30 -6.45
N LEU A 224 -25.41 -5.76 -7.66
CA LEU A 224 -25.69 -7.13 -8.10
C LEU A 224 -24.98 -8.17 -7.21
N PHE A 225 -23.74 -7.93 -6.79
CA PHE A 225 -23.03 -8.80 -5.84
C PHE A 225 -23.76 -8.86 -4.51
N ILE A 226 -24.14 -7.73 -3.91
CA ILE A 226 -24.85 -7.66 -2.63
C ILE A 226 -26.20 -8.40 -2.74
N LEU A 227 -27.02 -8.08 -3.75
CA LEU A 227 -28.29 -8.74 -3.99
C LEU A 227 -28.11 -10.25 -4.11
N ARG A 228 -27.14 -10.69 -4.91
CA ARG A 228 -26.88 -12.11 -5.08
C ARG A 228 -26.51 -12.80 -3.77
N GLN A 229 -25.67 -12.17 -2.90
CA GLN A 229 -25.31 -12.75 -1.60
C GLN A 229 -26.52 -12.89 -0.66
N LEU A 230 -27.54 -12.04 -0.79
CA LEU A 230 -28.75 -12.10 0.03
C LEU A 230 -29.69 -13.25 -0.39
N PHE A 231 -29.71 -13.63 -1.68
CA PHE A 231 -30.65 -14.64 -2.21
C PHE A 231 -30.04 -16.02 -2.42
N VAL A 232 -28.73 -16.16 -2.53
CA VAL A 232 -28.06 -17.44 -2.77
C VAL A 232 -28.06 -18.29 -1.50
N LYS A 233 -28.43 -19.58 -1.63
CA LYS A 233 -28.46 -20.54 -0.51
C LYS A 233 -27.12 -20.77 0.19
N ARG A 234 -25.99 -20.51 -0.50
CA ARG A 234 -24.62 -20.68 0.01
C ARG A 234 -23.77 -19.43 -0.38
N PRO A 235 -23.96 -18.33 0.33
CA PRO A 235 -23.24 -17.10 0.01
C PRO A 235 -21.72 -17.27 0.16
N CYS A 236 -20.97 -16.63 -0.73
CA CYS A 236 -19.51 -16.54 -0.62
C CYS A 236 -19.10 -15.60 0.51
N PHE A 237 -19.99 -14.68 0.88
CA PHE A 237 -19.76 -13.66 1.89
C PHE A 237 -21.00 -13.47 2.78
N ASP A 238 -20.80 -13.38 4.09
CA ASP A 238 -21.86 -13.14 5.06
C ASP A 238 -21.78 -11.72 5.62
N PHE A 239 -22.74 -10.86 5.25
CA PHE A 239 -22.81 -9.46 5.69
C PHE A 239 -23.09 -9.28 7.18
N THR A 240 -23.47 -10.32 7.90
CA THR A 240 -23.71 -10.24 9.35
C THR A 240 -22.44 -9.84 10.13
N VAL A 241 -21.25 -10.00 9.52
CA VAL A 241 -19.99 -9.58 10.12
C VAL A 241 -19.97 -8.08 10.45
N PHE A 242 -20.68 -7.24 9.68
CA PHE A 242 -20.75 -5.79 9.92
C PHE A 242 -21.54 -5.40 11.17
N LYS A 243 -22.25 -6.33 11.81
CA LYS A 243 -22.89 -6.09 13.12
C LYS A 243 -21.88 -5.88 14.24
N TYR A 244 -20.66 -6.39 14.07
CA TYR A 244 -19.61 -6.35 15.10
C TYR A 244 -18.90 -4.99 15.14
N ALA A 245 -18.93 -4.32 16.30
CA ALA A 245 -18.39 -2.97 16.47
C ALA A 245 -16.88 -2.91 16.22
N ASN A 246 -16.10 -3.90 16.68
CA ASN A 246 -14.64 -3.91 16.46
C ASN A 246 -14.29 -3.93 14.97
N LEU A 247 -15.06 -4.66 14.15
CA LEU A 247 -14.85 -4.67 12.70
C LEU A 247 -15.07 -3.28 12.10
N ARG A 248 -16.19 -2.63 12.42
CA ARG A 248 -16.51 -1.29 11.89
C ARG A 248 -15.50 -0.25 12.34
N THR A 249 -15.17 -0.22 13.63
CA THR A 249 -14.14 0.68 14.17
C THR A 249 -12.77 0.40 13.56
N GLY A 250 -12.42 -0.88 13.40
CA GLY A 250 -11.18 -1.28 12.77
C GLY A 250 -11.06 -0.83 11.31
N LEU A 251 -12.15 -0.89 10.54
CA LEU A 251 -12.18 -0.38 9.16
C LEU A 251 -11.96 1.13 9.10
N LEU A 252 -12.60 1.90 9.96
CA LEU A 252 -12.39 3.34 10.05
C LEU A 252 -10.93 3.68 10.41
N LEU A 253 -10.37 2.97 11.38
CA LEU A 253 -8.96 3.15 11.75
C LEU A 253 -8.00 2.74 10.62
N PHE A 254 -8.34 1.73 9.79
CA PHE A 254 -7.56 1.41 8.60
C PHE A 254 -7.57 2.55 7.58
N ILE A 255 -8.70 3.22 7.36
CA ILE A 255 -8.77 4.38 6.45
C ILE A 255 -7.83 5.48 6.94
N VAL A 256 -7.92 5.88 8.22
CA VAL A 256 -7.04 6.91 8.81
C VAL A 256 -5.57 6.50 8.71
N PHE A 257 -5.25 5.25 9.03
CA PHE A 257 -3.91 4.68 8.94
C PHE A 257 -3.34 4.74 7.53
N TYR A 258 -4.13 4.34 6.52
CA TYR A 258 -3.65 4.31 5.14
C TYR A 258 -3.57 5.69 4.49
N ILE A 259 -4.44 6.63 4.86
CA ILE A 259 -4.30 8.04 4.44
C ILE A 259 -2.97 8.60 4.97
N SER A 260 -2.65 8.38 6.26
CA SER A 260 -1.37 8.81 6.82
C SER A 260 -0.17 8.12 6.17
N ARG A 261 -0.32 6.87 5.74
CA ARG A 261 0.75 6.13 5.05
C ARG A 261 0.93 6.57 3.59
N ALA A 262 -0.12 7.06 2.95
CA ALA A 262 -0.06 7.52 1.55
C ALA A 262 0.87 8.73 1.38
N THR A 263 1.09 9.55 2.42
CA THR A 263 2.06 10.66 2.39
C THR A 263 3.50 10.20 2.16
N LEU A 264 3.83 8.92 2.42
CA LEU A 264 5.16 8.38 2.11
C LEU A 264 5.48 8.41 0.61
N ASN A 265 4.44 8.33 -0.26
CA ASN A 265 4.63 8.49 -1.69
C ASN A 265 5.07 9.91 -2.06
N LEU A 266 4.59 10.94 -1.34
CA LEU A 266 5.07 12.32 -1.51
C LEU A 266 6.53 12.41 -1.09
N CYS A 267 6.93 11.84 0.05
CA CYS A 267 8.34 11.81 0.45
C CYS A 267 9.24 11.26 -0.68
N HIS A 268 8.82 10.16 -1.32
CA HIS A 268 9.59 9.57 -2.42
C HIS A 268 9.62 10.47 -3.66
N GLN A 269 8.52 11.13 -3.99
CA GLN A 269 8.46 12.07 -5.10
C GLN A 269 9.37 13.28 -4.84
N THR A 270 9.38 13.82 -3.63
CA THR A 270 10.24 14.93 -3.21
C THR A 270 11.72 14.55 -3.26
N MET A 271 12.08 13.37 -2.74
CA MET A 271 13.44 12.84 -2.83
C MET A 271 13.92 12.74 -4.28
N THR A 272 13.04 12.30 -5.20
CA THR A 272 13.40 12.14 -6.61
C THR A 272 13.37 13.45 -7.38
N LYS A 273 12.27 14.25 -7.26
CA LYS A 273 12.02 15.42 -8.13
C LYS A 273 12.58 16.72 -7.60
N VAL A 274 12.64 16.89 -6.28
CA VAL A 274 13.09 18.14 -5.62
C VAL A 274 14.55 18.03 -5.19
N TRP A 275 14.86 16.98 -4.41
CA TRP A 275 16.22 16.78 -3.88
C TRP A 275 17.15 16.06 -4.87
N ASN A 276 16.63 15.57 -6.00
CA ASN A 276 17.38 14.87 -7.04
C ASN A 276 18.27 13.74 -6.49
N TRP A 277 17.74 13.00 -5.51
CA TRP A 277 18.48 11.88 -4.95
C TRP A 277 18.49 10.68 -5.90
N GLU A 278 19.64 10.05 -5.99
CA GLU A 278 19.81 8.81 -6.74
C GLU A 278 18.91 7.69 -6.19
N PRO A 279 18.38 6.80 -7.04
CA PRO A 279 17.53 5.69 -6.64
C PRO A 279 18.12 4.81 -5.54
N VAL A 280 19.45 4.57 -5.57
CA VAL A 280 20.18 3.81 -4.52
C VAL A 280 20.08 4.50 -3.17
N ARG A 281 20.28 5.81 -3.13
CA ARG A 281 20.19 6.59 -1.90
C ARG A 281 18.77 6.53 -1.32
N ILE A 282 17.75 6.62 -2.17
CA ILE A 282 16.33 6.47 -1.79
C ILE A 282 16.05 5.04 -1.30
N ALA A 283 16.61 4.03 -1.94
CA ALA A 283 16.47 2.64 -1.51
C ALA A 283 17.13 2.40 -0.14
N HIS A 284 18.32 2.94 0.09
CA HIS A 284 19.04 2.77 1.35
C HIS A 284 18.32 3.39 2.54
N ILE A 285 17.69 4.57 2.40
CA ILE A 285 16.93 5.18 3.50
C ILE A 285 15.74 4.31 3.92
N GLN A 286 15.20 3.47 3.02
CA GLN A 286 14.12 2.54 3.34
C GLN A 286 14.51 1.53 4.43
N TYR A 287 15.80 1.21 4.60
CA TYR A 287 16.25 0.35 5.71
C TYR A 287 15.94 0.95 7.08
N LEU A 288 15.93 2.28 7.21
CA LEU A 288 15.50 2.95 8.45
C LEU A 288 14.02 2.69 8.72
N ASN A 289 13.20 2.72 7.67
CA ASN A 289 11.78 2.40 7.80
C ASN A 289 11.56 0.92 8.17
N VAL A 290 12.34 0.00 7.58
CA VAL A 290 12.33 -1.43 7.94
C VAL A 290 12.70 -1.62 9.41
N ALA A 291 13.77 -0.98 9.87
CA ALA A 291 14.19 -1.02 11.28
C ALA A 291 13.10 -0.44 12.21
N GLY A 292 12.51 0.70 11.82
CA GLY A 292 11.39 1.30 12.54
C GLY A 292 10.18 0.36 12.64
N ASN A 293 9.79 -0.26 11.52
CA ASN A 293 8.70 -1.25 11.50
C ASN A 293 8.99 -2.44 12.44
N ALA A 294 10.22 -2.98 12.41
CA ALA A 294 10.61 -4.08 13.29
C ALA A 294 10.50 -3.68 14.76
N ILE A 295 11.03 -2.52 15.15
CA ILE A 295 10.93 -1.97 16.52
C ILE A 295 9.45 -1.80 16.91
N GLY A 296 8.65 -1.16 16.05
CA GLY A 296 7.23 -0.94 16.32
C GLY A 296 6.44 -2.23 16.52
N ILE A 297 6.69 -3.26 15.70
CA ILE A 297 6.04 -4.57 15.81
C ILE A 297 6.45 -5.26 17.14
N LEU A 298 7.71 -5.17 17.54
CA LEU A 298 8.16 -5.73 18.82
C LEU A 298 7.50 -5.03 20.02
N ILE A 299 7.38 -3.70 19.98
CA ILE A 299 6.65 -2.92 20.99
C ILE A 299 5.18 -3.36 21.02
N ALA A 300 4.52 -3.44 19.86
CA ALA A 300 3.13 -3.87 19.77
C ALA A 300 2.93 -5.29 20.31
N ALA A 301 3.79 -6.24 19.94
CA ALA A 301 3.74 -7.62 20.41
C ALA A 301 3.94 -7.70 21.94
N ALA A 302 4.89 -6.94 22.50
CA ALA A 302 5.11 -6.85 23.92
C ALA A 302 3.90 -6.27 24.67
N CYS A 303 3.30 -5.20 24.17
CA CYS A 303 2.08 -4.60 24.74
C CYS A 303 0.89 -5.58 24.69
N MET A 304 0.67 -6.24 23.56
CA MET A 304 -0.40 -7.23 23.40
C MET A 304 -0.18 -8.44 24.31
N SER A 305 1.06 -8.92 24.46
CA SER A 305 1.40 -10.06 25.33
C SER A 305 1.21 -9.74 26.82
N ARG A 306 1.33 -8.48 27.22
CA ARG A 306 1.10 -7.96 28.57
C ARG A 306 -0.32 -7.50 28.83
N SER A 307 -1.25 -7.76 27.88
CA SER A 307 -2.67 -7.39 28.00
C SER A 307 -2.91 -5.89 28.17
N VAL A 308 -2.06 -5.06 27.56
CA VAL A 308 -2.28 -3.61 27.49
C VAL A 308 -3.55 -3.33 26.71
N ALA A 309 -4.41 -2.40 27.17
CA ALA A 309 -5.64 -2.07 26.48
C ALA A 309 -5.37 -1.52 25.09
N THR A 310 -6.16 -1.98 24.12
CA THR A 310 -6.02 -1.70 22.67
C THR A 310 -5.90 -0.22 22.37
N ARG A 311 -6.66 0.62 23.09
CA ARG A 311 -6.64 2.08 22.90
C ARG A 311 -5.26 2.68 23.13
N TYR A 312 -4.51 2.23 24.15
CA TYR A 312 -3.19 2.80 24.45
C TYR A 312 -2.17 2.46 23.35
N ILE A 313 -2.29 1.26 22.75
CA ILE A 313 -1.44 0.85 21.65
C ILE A 313 -1.73 1.72 20.42
N PHE A 314 -3.00 1.95 20.11
CA PHE A 314 -3.38 2.82 18.98
C PHE A 314 -3.00 4.28 19.22
N MET A 315 -3.24 4.79 20.45
CA MET A 315 -2.82 6.15 20.81
C MET A 315 -1.31 6.33 20.64
N LEU A 316 -0.51 5.39 21.14
CA LEU A 316 0.95 5.43 20.99
C LEU A 316 1.34 5.48 19.51
N GLY A 317 0.82 4.57 18.70
CA GLY A 317 1.18 4.50 17.29
C GLY A 317 0.73 5.73 16.48
N PHE A 318 -0.51 6.21 16.66
CA PHE A 318 -0.99 7.41 15.98
C PHE A 318 -0.28 8.68 16.47
N SER A 319 0.11 8.77 17.76
CA SER A 319 0.93 9.88 18.26
C SER A 319 2.31 9.90 17.62
N ILE A 320 2.97 8.74 17.47
CA ILE A 320 4.27 8.64 16.77
C ILE A 320 4.13 9.07 15.30
N LEU A 321 3.06 8.64 14.61
CA LEU A 321 2.81 9.07 13.24
C LEU A 321 2.51 10.58 13.16
N ALA A 322 1.78 11.15 14.11
CA ALA A 322 1.55 12.59 14.18
C ALA A 322 2.85 13.37 14.36
N ILE A 323 3.73 12.93 15.26
CA ILE A 323 5.05 13.52 15.46
C ILE A 323 5.86 13.45 14.15
N HIS A 324 5.87 12.29 13.47
CA HIS A 324 6.53 12.17 12.17
C HIS A 324 6.04 13.22 11.18
N HIS A 325 4.71 13.36 10.99
CA HIS A 325 4.15 14.27 10.01
C HIS A 325 4.45 15.74 10.35
N LEU A 326 4.26 16.15 11.60
CA LEU A 326 4.54 17.51 12.03
C LEU A 326 6.04 17.85 11.99
N TRP A 327 6.90 16.89 12.29
CA TRP A 327 8.35 17.09 12.16
C TRP A 327 8.77 17.17 10.69
N PHE A 328 8.25 16.29 9.85
CA PHE A 328 8.60 16.24 8.44
C PHE A 328 8.20 17.52 7.69
N THR A 329 7.16 18.23 8.15
CA THR A 329 6.76 19.55 7.63
C THR A 329 7.94 20.54 7.60
N PHE A 330 8.80 20.54 8.62
CA PHE A 330 9.96 21.45 8.69
C PHE A 330 11.13 21.03 7.81
N LEU A 331 11.12 19.80 7.29
CA LEU A 331 12.16 19.25 6.42
C LEU A 331 11.84 19.41 4.93
N LEU A 332 10.65 19.90 4.57
CA LEU A 332 10.24 20.15 3.20
C LEU A 332 10.84 21.46 2.67
N VAL A 333 12.16 21.45 2.52
CA VAL A 333 12.98 22.56 2.00
C VAL A 333 13.75 22.08 0.75
N PRO A 334 14.27 23.01 -0.08
CA PRO A 334 14.92 22.65 -1.36
C PRO A 334 16.14 21.74 -1.25
N ASP A 335 16.85 21.77 -0.13
CA ASP A 335 18.03 20.92 0.11
C ASP A 335 18.02 20.38 1.53
N VAL A 336 18.14 19.06 1.67
CA VAL A 336 18.07 18.34 2.94
C VAL A 336 19.10 17.23 2.98
N SER A 337 19.78 17.09 4.11
CA SER A 337 20.71 15.99 4.31
C SER A 337 19.99 14.68 4.68
N LEU A 338 20.64 13.55 4.42
CA LEU A 338 20.12 12.23 4.82
C LEU A 338 19.99 12.11 6.35
N ALA A 339 20.87 12.78 7.09
CA ALA A 339 20.87 12.77 8.55
C ALA A 339 19.62 13.44 9.14
N ASP A 340 19.14 14.53 8.51
CA ASP A 340 17.96 15.26 8.97
C ASP A 340 16.69 14.44 8.84
N ILE A 341 16.59 13.61 7.79
CA ILE A 341 15.42 12.78 7.50
C ILE A 341 15.45 11.45 8.27
N ALA A 342 16.62 11.00 8.68
CA ALA A 342 16.81 9.66 9.25
C ALA A 342 15.87 9.38 10.42
N VAL A 343 15.79 10.29 11.40
CA VAL A 343 14.96 10.10 12.60
C VAL A 343 13.46 10.15 12.29
N PRO A 344 12.92 11.18 11.58
CA PRO A 344 11.51 11.18 11.19
C PRO A 344 11.11 9.97 10.36
N TYR A 345 11.98 9.51 9.47
CA TYR A 345 11.71 8.36 8.62
C TYR A 345 11.66 7.03 9.40
N LEU A 346 12.54 6.88 10.40
CA LEU A 346 12.50 5.78 11.35
C LEU A 346 11.23 5.83 12.21
N LEU A 347 10.83 7.01 12.70
CA LEU A 347 9.61 7.18 13.49
C LEU A 347 8.36 6.79 12.69
N GLN A 348 8.31 7.09 11.40
CA GLN A 348 7.23 6.65 10.53
C GLN A 348 7.11 5.13 10.54
N GLY A 349 8.22 4.41 10.39
CA GLY A 349 8.26 2.95 10.49
C GLY A 349 7.78 2.45 11.86
N VAL A 350 8.25 3.05 12.97
CA VAL A 350 7.84 2.68 14.33
C VAL A 350 6.33 2.84 14.50
N GLY A 351 5.77 3.99 14.12
CA GLY A 351 4.33 4.25 14.21
C GLY A 351 3.49 3.24 13.43
N VAL A 352 3.90 2.95 12.18
CA VAL A 352 3.27 1.94 11.33
C VAL A 352 3.33 0.56 11.98
N GLY A 353 4.49 0.14 12.47
CA GLY A 353 4.71 -1.16 13.13
C GLY A 353 3.87 -1.32 14.40
N VAL A 354 3.74 -0.26 15.21
CA VAL A 354 2.93 -0.27 16.44
C VAL A 354 1.44 -0.43 16.14
N ILE A 355 0.92 0.19 15.07
CA ILE A 355 -0.53 0.16 14.76
C ILE A 355 -0.93 -1.09 14.02
N PHE A 356 -0.18 -1.51 13.01
CA PHE A 356 -0.69 -2.40 11.96
C PHE A 356 -1.12 -3.77 12.47
N VAL A 357 -0.27 -4.47 13.22
CA VAL A 357 -0.59 -5.82 13.73
C VAL A 357 -1.74 -5.80 14.74
N PRO A 358 -1.74 -4.92 15.76
CA PRO A 358 -2.88 -4.77 16.67
C PRO A 358 -4.17 -4.42 15.96
N LEU A 359 -4.13 -3.58 14.92
CA LEU A 359 -5.32 -3.17 14.17
C LEU A 359 -5.92 -4.34 13.39
N VAL A 360 -5.08 -5.18 12.76
CA VAL A 360 -5.54 -6.41 12.10
C VAL A 360 -6.20 -7.36 13.11
N LEU A 361 -5.56 -7.60 14.26
CA LEU A 361 -6.10 -8.48 15.29
C LEU A 361 -7.38 -7.91 15.92
N PHE A 362 -7.43 -6.61 16.16
CA PHE A 362 -8.61 -5.94 16.70
C PHE A 362 -9.82 -6.07 15.77
N THR A 363 -9.62 -5.91 14.47
CA THR A 363 -10.68 -5.98 13.45
C THR A 363 -11.39 -7.34 13.46
N VAL A 364 -10.67 -8.43 13.73
CA VAL A 364 -11.23 -9.79 13.75
C VAL A 364 -11.61 -10.28 15.15
N SER A 365 -11.27 -9.55 16.21
CA SER A 365 -11.34 -10.02 17.61
C SER A 365 -12.75 -10.29 18.13
N SER A 366 -13.76 -9.53 17.69
CA SER A 366 -15.14 -9.67 18.18
C SER A 366 -16.00 -10.65 17.39
N THR A 367 -15.52 -11.11 16.24
CA THR A 367 -16.29 -12.00 15.36
C THR A 367 -16.27 -13.45 15.84
N PRO A 368 -17.42 -14.17 15.85
CA PRO A 368 -17.47 -15.59 16.16
C PRO A 368 -16.62 -16.42 15.19
N SER A 369 -16.21 -17.62 15.61
CA SER A 369 -15.31 -18.48 14.83
C SER A 369 -15.84 -18.83 13.43
N HIS A 370 -17.15 -19.03 13.27
CA HIS A 370 -17.77 -19.31 11.98
C HIS A 370 -17.75 -18.12 11.01
N LEU A 371 -17.71 -16.87 11.51
CA LEU A 371 -17.60 -15.64 10.73
C LEU A 371 -16.16 -15.13 10.59
N ALA A 372 -15.21 -15.74 11.28
CA ALA A 372 -13.81 -15.30 11.26
C ALA A 372 -13.16 -15.23 9.85
N PRO A 373 -13.42 -16.17 8.91
CA PRO A 373 -12.93 -16.06 7.55
C PRO A 373 -13.44 -14.78 6.85
N PHE A 374 -14.73 -14.46 7.00
CA PHE A 374 -15.34 -13.27 6.39
C PHE A 374 -14.80 -11.98 6.99
N SER A 375 -14.64 -11.90 8.32
CA SER A 375 -14.04 -10.73 8.97
C SER A 375 -12.58 -10.52 8.55
N GLY A 376 -11.83 -11.60 8.34
CA GLY A 376 -10.49 -11.55 7.79
C GLY A 376 -10.47 -10.97 6.38
N THR A 377 -11.37 -11.41 5.50
CA THR A 377 -11.50 -10.88 4.14
C THR A 377 -11.90 -9.41 4.15
N VAL A 378 -12.88 -9.00 4.98
CA VAL A 378 -13.27 -7.58 5.14
C VAL A 378 -12.10 -6.74 5.63
N GLY A 379 -11.30 -7.23 6.58
CA GLY A 379 -10.10 -6.53 7.03
C GLY A 379 -9.07 -6.32 5.90
N VAL A 380 -8.90 -7.29 4.99
CA VAL A 380 -8.04 -7.13 3.81
C VAL A 380 -8.66 -6.16 2.80
N THR A 381 -9.98 -6.22 2.60
CA THR A 381 -10.73 -5.29 1.74
C THR A 381 -10.64 -3.85 2.25
N GLY A 382 -10.77 -3.64 3.56
CA GLY A 382 -10.59 -2.32 4.17
C GLY A 382 -9.18 -1.77 3.99
N ARG A 383 -8.16 -2.61 3.99
CA ARG A 383 -6.77 -2.22 3.68
C ARG A 383 -6.59 -1.82 2.22
N PHE A 384 -7.17 -2.57 1.30
CA PHE A 384 -7.13 -2.23 -0.13
C PHE A 384 -7.77 -0.87 -0.39
N TRP A 385 -9.02 -0.70 0.03
CA TRP A 385 -9.74 0.56 -0.18
C TRP A 385 -9.10 1.73 0.58
N GLY A 386 -8.61 1.49 1.80
CA GLY A 386 -7.87 2.50 2.56
C GLY A 386 -6.61 2.96 1.83
N ASN A 387 -5.84 2.04 1.24
CA ASN A 387 -4.66 2.38 0.45
C ASN A 387 -5.01 3.13 -0.84
N THR A 388 -6.01 2.66 -1.58
CA THR A 388 -6.42 3.27 -2.85
C THR A 388 -7.05 4.65 -2.62
N LEU A 389 -7.91 4.79 -1.60
CA LEU A 389 -8.48 6.07 -1.18
C LEU A 389 -7.40 7.02 -0.66
N GLY A 390 -6.47 6.52 0.14
CA GLY A 390 -5.35 7.32 0.65
C GLY A 390 -4.51 7.90 -0.49
N PHE A 391 -4.16 7.06 -1.47
CA PHE A 391 -3.46 7.52 -2.67
C PHE A 391 -4.25 8.61 -3.42
N CYS A 392 -5.53 8.32 -3.72
CA CYS A 392 -6.41 9.24 -4.42
C CYS A 392 -6.53 10.60 -3.70
N LEU A 393 -6.81 10.59 -2.39
CA LEU A 393 -6.99 11.82 -1.61
C LEU A 393 -5.71 12.65 -1.55
N ILE A 394 -4.57 12.02 -1.32
CA ILE A 394 -3.29 12.71 -1.20
C ILE A 394 -2.84 13.28 -2.55
N GLN A 395 -3.02 12.54 -3.67
CA GLN A 395 -2.68 13.06 -5.01
C GLN A 395 -3.58 14.22 -5.43
N ASN A 396 -4.90 14.10 -5.21
CA ASN A 396 -5.81 15.22 -5.48
C ASN A 396 -5.50 16.45 -4.62
N ALA A 397 -5.22 16.25 -3.33
CA ALA A 397 -4.81 17.35 -2.46
C ALA A 397 -3.53 18.02 -2.96
N LEU A 398 -2.54 17.23 -3.41
CA LEU A 398 -1.30 17.75 -3.96
C LEU A 398 -1.56 18.66 -5.16
N VAL A 399 -2.33 18.20 -6.17
CA VAL A 399 -2.64 18.97 -7.38
C VAL A 399 -3.37 20.26 -7.06
N VAL A 400 -4.43 20.19 -6.23
CA VAL A 400 -5.22 21.37 -5.84
C VAL A 400 -4.37 22.39 -5.08
N LEU A 401 -3.55 21.93 -4.14
CA LEU A 401 -2.69 22.83 -3.33
C LEU A 401 -1.53 23.38 -4.14
N GLN A 402 -0.93 22.60 -5.05
CA GLN A 402 0.07 23.10 -5.98
C GLN A 402 -0.49 24.24 -6.84
N GLN A 403 -1.69 24.07 -7.42
CA GLN A 403 -2.35 25.11 -8.20
C GLN A 403 -2.65 26.35 -7.35
N LYS A 404 -3.15 26.17 -6.13
CA LYS A 404 -3.40 27.26 -5.17
C LYS A 404 -2.11 28.06 -4.89
N HIS A 405 -1.03 27.38 -4.56
CA HIS A 405 0.26 28.03 -4.26
C HIS A 405 0.90 28.63 -5.51
N TYR A 406 0.78 27.97 -6.67
CA TYR A 406 1.25 28.50 -7.95
C TYR A 406 0.58 29.83 -8.27
N ASN A 407 -0.74 29.90 -8.24
CA ASN A 407 -1.50 31.13 -8.49
C ASN A 407 -1.11 32.25 -7.52
N LYS A 408 -0.90 31.92 -6.23
CA LYS A 408 -0.49 32.89 -5.22
C LYS A 408 0.92 33.43 -5.46
N LEU A 409 1.87 32.58 -5.79
CA LEU A 409 3.26 32.99 -6.04
C LEU A 409 3.40 33.73 -7.37
N GLN A 410 2.63 33.35 -8.40
CA GLN A 410 2.62 34.02 -9.69
C GLN A 410 2.20 35.49 -9.58
N LEU A 411 1.27 35.81 -8.67
CA LEU A 411 0.85 37.21 -8.42
C LEU A 411 1.98 38.09 -7.86
N ILE A 412 3.00 37.50 -7.26
CA ILE A 412 4.17 38.22 -6.72
C ILE A 412 5.26 38.35 -7.77
N LEU A 413 5.39 37.39 -8.68
CA LEU A 413 6.40 37.30 -9.72
C LEU A 413 6.00 38.13 -10.98
N THR A 414 5.58 39.39 -10.79
CA THR A 414 5.22 40.27 -11.90
C THR A 414 6.47 40.91 -12.53
N PRO A 415 6.42 41.33 -13.81
CA PRO A 415 7.52 42.08 -14.44
C PRO A 415 7.83 43.41 -13.76
N GLU A 416 6.89 43.96 -12.99
CA GLU A 416 7.06 45.21 -12.26
C GLU A 416 7.75 45.05 -10.90
N ASN A 417 7.85 43.80 -10.40
CA ASN A 417 8.51 43.52 -9.13
C ASN A 417 10.02 43.63 -9.26
N ALA A 418 10.61 44.59 -8.56
CA ALA A 418 12.04 44.91 -8.60
C ALA A 418 12.93 43.70 -8.24
N GLU A 419 12.50 42.87 -7.27
CA GLU A 419 13.25 41.65 -6.89
C GLU A 419 13.27 40.61 -8.01
N THR A 420 12.13 40.43 -8.70
CA THR A 420 12.03 39.53 -9.86
C THR A 420 12.91 39.99 -10.99
N GLN A 421 12.89 41.30 -11.32
CA GLN A 421 13.75 41.86 -12.34
C GLN A 421 15.25 41.72 -11.98
N HIS A 422 15.62 42.07 -10.74
CA HIS A 422 17.01 41.95 -10.29
C HIS A 422 17.51 40.52 -10.37
N TRP A 423 16.65 39.55 -9.94
CA TRP A 423 17.00 38.12 -10.02
C TRP A 423 17.14 37.65 -11.48
N LEU A 424 16.21 38.01 -12.36
CA LEU A 424 16.30 37.67 -13.79
C LEU A 424 17.52 38.26 -14.45
N ALA A 425 17.82 39.54 -14.20
CA ALA A 425 19.02 40.21 -14.74
C ALA A 425 20.32 39.52 -14.26
N GLY A 426 20.41 39.18 -12.96
CA GLY A 426 21.56 38.47 -12.40
C GLY A 426 21.72 37.07 -12.98
N SER A 427 20.60 36.33 -13.14
CA SER A 427 20.61 35.00 -13.74
C SER A 427 21.01 35.05 -15.22
N THR A 428 20.45 36.00 -16.00
CA THR A 428 20.82 36.23 -17.41
C THR A 428 22.31 36.57 -17.55
N ALA A 429 22.82 37.49 -16.75
CA ALA A 429 24.26 37.83 -16.74
C ALA A 429 25.14 36.61 -16.42
N GLY A 430 24.70 35.74 -15.48
CA GLY A 430 25.40 34.51 -15.16
C GLY A 430 25.43 33.49 -16.31
N PHE A 431 24.39 33.40 -17.14
CA PHE A 431 24.37 32.55 -18.34
C PHE A 431 25.19 33.15 -19.48
N VAL A 432 25.16 34.49 -19.67
CA VAL A 432 26.03 35.19 -20.64
C VAL A 432 27.51 34.97 -20.32
N ALA A 433 27.88 35.03 -19.04
CA ALA A 433 29.26 34.76 -18.59
C ALA A 433 29.71 33.31 -18.87
N LYS A 434 28.77 32.37 -19.03
CA LYS A 434 28.99 30.98 -19.43
C LYS A 434 29.04 30.77 -20.95
N GLY A 435 28.94 31.87 -21.75
CA GLY A 435 29.08 31.82 -23.20
C GLY A 435 27.78 31.70 -23.99
N PHE A 436 26.60 31.80 -23.36
CA PHE A 436 25.32 31.82 -24.06
C PHE A 436 25.05 33.20 -24.66
N SER A 437 24.37 33.28 -25.82
CA SER A 437 23.90 34.55 -26.35
C SER A 437 22.86 35.18 -25.41
N GLU A 438 22.65 36.50 -25.50
CA GLU A 438 21.76 37.22 -24.59
C GLU A 438 20.32 36.71 -24.64
N ASP A 439 19.80 36.37 -25.83
CA ASP A 439 18.47 35.77 -25.99
C ASP A 439 18.36 34.36 -25.38
N GLN A 440 19.41 33.55 -25.59
CA GLN A 440 19.45 32.20 -24.99
C GLN A 440 19.58 32.29 -23.45
N ALA A 441 20.41 33.19 -22.94
CA ALA A 441 20.61 33.44 -21.52
C ALA A 441 19.30 33.88 -20.84
N THR A 442 18.55 34.77 -21.47
CA THR A 442 17.25 35.24 -21.00
C THR A 442 16.24 34.08 -20.95
N GLY A 443 16.16 33.29 -22.02
CA GLY A 443 15.29 32.10 -22.05
C GLY A 443 15.63 31.08 -20.95
N LEU A 444 16.93 30.84 -20.71
CA LEU A 444 17.40 29.96 -19.64
C LEU A 444 17.08 30.52 -18.24
N ALA A 445 17.19 31.83 -18.03
CA ALA A 445 16.84 32.49 -16.77
C ALA A 445 15.33 32.33 -16.46
N PHE A 446 14.46 32.54 -17.46
CA PHE A 446 13.01 32.29 -17.30
C PHE A 446 12.69 30.81 -17.00
N ARG A 447 13.35 29.89 -17.68
CA ARG A 447 13.20 28.45 -17.41
C ARG A 447 13.62 28.10 -15.98
N GLN A 448 14.73 28.68 -15.51
CA GLN A 448 15.21 28.49 -14.15
C GLN A 448 14.22 29.06 -13.11
N LEU A 449 13.62 30.21 -13.37
CA LEU A 449 12.60 30.82 -12.53
C LEU A 449 11.35 29.91 -12.45
N SER A 450 10.86 29.44 -13.59
CA SER A 450 9.72 28.52 -13.66
C SER A 450 9.98 27.22 -12.89
N GLN A 451 11.19 26.67 -13.00
CA GLN A 451 11.56 25.47 -12.26
C GLN A 451 11.61 25.71 -10.75
N ARG A 452 12.15 26.85 -10.31
CA ARG A 452 12.14 27.24 -8.88
C ARG A 452 10.72 27.44 -8.38
N LEU A 453 9.86 28.09 -9.17
CA LEU A 453 8.45 28.26 -8.84
C LEU A 453 7.74 26.90 -8.66
N ALA A 454 7.92 25.98 -9.61
CA ALA A 454 7.35 24.64 -9.55
C ALA A 454 7.85 23.85 -8.32
N THR A 455 9.14 23.94 -8.01
CA THR A 455 9.72 23.33 -6.81
C THR A 455 9.10 23.90 -5.53
N GLN A 456 9.02 25.23 -5.44
CA GLN A 456 8.49 25.90 -4.26
C GLN A 456 7.00 25.62 -4.05
N THR A 457 6.21 25.59 -5.13
CA THR A 457 4.78 25.25 -5.06
C THR A 457 4.56 23.81 -4.60
N THR A 458 5.40 22.88 -5.04
CA THR A 458 5.36 21.48 -4.60
C THR A 458 5.67 21.38 -3.11
N LEU A 459 6.75 21.96 -2.64
CA LEU A 459 7.13 21.94 -1.22
C LEU A 459 6.06 22.55 -0.32
N LEU A 460 5.49 23.70 -0.70
CA LEU A 460 4.42 24.34 0.08
C LEU A 460 3.15 23.49 0.12
N ALA A 461 2.78 22.86 -0.99
CA ALA A 461 1.64 21.97 -1.03
C ALA A 461 1.84 20.73 -0.13
N GLU A 462 3.02 20.13 -0.18
CA GLU A 462 3.37 19.01 0.68
C GLU A 462 3.41 19.41 2.16
N MET A 463 3.98 20.58 2.51
CA MET A 463 3.95 21.10 3.88
C MET A 463 2.52 21.24 4.41
N GLU A 464 1.57 21.75 3.60
CA GLU A 464 0.17 21.88 3.98
C GLU A 464 -0.49 20.51 4.19
N ILE A 465 -0.20 19.52 3.32
CA ILE A 465 -0.69 18.14 3.45
C ILE A 465 -0.16 17.47 4.72
N PHE A 466 1.16 17.53 4.95
CA PHE A 466 1.78 16.92 6.13
C PHE A 466 1.26 17.52 7.43
N THR A 467 1.09 18.84 7.45
CA THR A 467 0.52 19.56 8.59
C THR A 467 -0.92 19.11 8.85
N PHE A 468 -1.77 19.09 7.81
CA PHE A 468 -3.16 18.67 7.92
C PHE A 468 -3.28 17.21 8.42
N VAL A 469 -2.51 16.29 7.83
CA VAL A 469 -2.51 14.88 8.25
C VAL A 469 -1.99 14.74 9.68
N GLY A 470 -0.97 15.49 10.07
CA GLY A 470 -0.46 15.51 11.44
C GLY A 470 -1.51 15.91 12.46
N TYR A 471 -2.26 16.99 12.21
CA TYR A 471 -3.36 17.41 13.08
C TYR A 471 -4.55 16.43 13.05
N ALA A 472 -4.87 15.85 11.91
CA ALA A 472 -5.91 14.82 11.81
C ALA A 472 -5.56 13.57 12.65
N LEU A 473 -4.29 13.18 12.69
CA LEU A 473 -3.81 12.10 13.54
C LEU A 473 -3.90 12.46 15.03
N LEU A 474 -3.57 13.69 15.43
CA LEU A 474 -3.78 14.15 16.82
C LEU A 474 -5.26 14.14 17.20
N ALA A 475 -6.14 14.58 16.32
CA ALA A 475 -7.59 14.50 16.53
C ALA A 475 -8.03 13.04 16.68
N ALA A 476 -7.51 12.12 15.87
CA ALA A 476 -7.77 10.69 16.02
C ALA A 476 -7.32 10.16 17.39
N VAL A 477 -6.15 10.58 17.90
CA VAL A 477 -5.67 10.21 19.25
C VAL A 477 -6.65 10.69 20.33
N VAL A 478 -7.14 11.92 20.24
CA VAL A 478 -8.15 12.45 21.18
C VAL A 478 -9.45 11.65 21.12
N LEU A 479 -9.94 11.32 19.92
CA LEU A 479 -11.14 10.48 19.75
C LEU A 479 -10.94 9.07 20.33
N LEU A 480 -9.74 8.49 20.20
CA LEU A 480 -9.41 7.20 20.80
C LEU A 480 -9.41 7.27 22.35
N MET A 481 -8.97 8.39 22.93
CA MET A 481 -9.03 8.60 24.39
C MET A 481 -10.48 8.59 24.90
N LEU A 482 -11.39 9.21 24.15
CA LEU A 482 -12.80 9.34 24.52
C LEU A 482 -13.60 8.06 24.30
N ASN A 483 -13.12 7.16 23.43
CA ASN A 483 -13.85 5.94 23.08
C ASN A 483 -13.71 4.84 24.14
N GLY A 484 -14.76 4.64 24.95
CA GLY A 484 -14.81 3.61 25.99
C GLY A 484 -14.81 2.17 25.47
N HIS A 485 -15.22 1.94 24.21
CA HIS A 485 -15.27 0.60 23.59
C HIS A 485 -13.87 0.00 23.37
N LEU A 486 -12.85 0.82 23.18
CA LEU A 486 -11.46 0.40 22.96
C LEU A 486 -10.69 0.04 24.26
N ARG A 487 -11.37 -0.02 25.41
CA ARG A 487 -10.77 -0.49 26.67
C ARG A 487 -10.52 -2.00 26.71
N GLN A 488 -11.00 -2.73 25.69
CA GLN A 488 -10.81 -4.17 25.59
C GLN A 488 -9.33 -4.55 25.44
N THR A 489 -8.97 -5.68 26.02
CA THR A 489 -7.65 -6.28 25.90
C THR A 489 -7.66 -7.39 24.86
N PHE A 490 -6.49 -7.81 24.37
CA PHE A 490 -6.35 -8.96 23.46
C PHE A 490 -6.53 -10.32 24.15
N ASP A 491 -6.88 -10.35 25.44
CA ASP A 491 -7.12 -11.59 26.18
C ASP A 491 -8.23 -12.45 25.60
N ILE A 492 -9.22 -11.81 24.95
CA ILE A 492 -10.29 -12.52 24.23
C ILE A 492 -9.73 -13.44 23.13
N LEU A 493 -8.66 -13.06 22.46
CA LEU A 493 -8.00 -13.88 21.44
C LEU A 493 -7.22 -15.05 22.06
N ARG A 494 -6.66 -14.85 23.26
CA ARG A 494 -5.96 -15.91 24.01
C ARG A 494 -6.95 -17.02 24.41
N ASN A 495 -8.10 -16.64 24.95
CA ASN A 495 -9.09 -17.61 25.47
C ASN A 495 -9.84 -18.36 24.36
N ARG A 496 -9.99 -17.77 23.16
CA ARG A 496 -10.70 -18.42 22.04
C ARG A 496 -9.93 -19.52 21.32
N ILE A 497 -8.60 -19.50 21.36
CA ILE A 497 -7.76 -20.50 20.67
C ILE A 497 -7.45 -21.69 21.58
N TRP A 498 -7.57 -21.54 22.89
CA TRP A 498 -7.25 -22.57 23.89
C TRP A 498 -8.43 -23.00 24.76
N GLY A 499 -9.57 -22.37 24.61
CA GLY A 499 -10.81 -22.72 25.28
C GLY A 499 -11.69 -23.59 24.37
N THR A 500 -11.42 -24.87 24.33
CA THR A 500 -12.39 -25.94 24.08
C THR A 500 -12.77 -26.52 25.37
#